data_78db34403b7ef726edaa40d924b1ef9f
#
_entry.id   78db34403b7ef726edaa40d924b1ef9f
#
_cell.length_a   1.000
_cell.length_b   1.000
_cell.length_c   1.000
_cell.angle_alpha   90.00
_cell.angle_beta   90.00
_cell.angle_gamma   90.00
#
_symmetry.space_group_name_H-M   'P 1'
#
loop_
_entity.id
_entity.type
_entity.pdbx_description
1 polymer ?
#
loop_
_entity_poly.entity_id
_entity_poly.type
_entity_poly.pdbx_seq_one_letter_code
_entity_poly.pdbx_strand_id
1 'polypeptide(L)'
;MARLLLVLFVMLPLLCSAEIYQWTDESGRVHFGDKPTGKENAEQVSVEVNVYESVGYPSVAPAQAIASDRVVMYGASWCGYCRQARNYFQQNGIRYVEYDIETNNRARREYDSIGGNGVPVILVGEKRINGFSVESFQAIYP
;
A
#
# COMPACT_ATOMS: atom_id res chain seq x y z
N MET A 1 -22.43 22.73 49.30
CA MET A 1 -23.23 22.09 48.19
C MET A 1 -23.06 22.83 46.85
N ALA A 2 -23.08 24.15 46.80
CA ALA A 2 -22.92 24.91 45.54
C ALA A 2 -21.57 24.69 44.81
N ARG A 3 -20.46 24.48 45.57
CA ARG A 3 -19.13 24.22 44.96
C ARG A 3 -19.00 22.83 44.30
N LEU A 4 -19.76 21.84 44.75
CA LEU A 4 -19.75 20.49 44.21
C LEU A 4 -20.51 20.43 42.87
N LEU A 5 -21.56 21.23 42.68
CA LEU A 5 -22.32 21.37 41.47
C LEU A 5 -21.52 22.06 40.35
N LEU A 6 -20.61 22.98 40.69
CA LEU A 6 -19.78 23.69 39.71
C LEU A 6 -18.71 22.79 39.08
N VAL A 7 -18.18 21.83 39.86
CA VAL A 7 -17.18 20.86 39.36
C VAL A 7 -17.82 19.81 38.45
N LEU A 8 -19.08 19.46 38.67
CA LEU A 8 -19.80 18.50 37.84
C LEU A 8 -20.13 19.05 36.45
N PHE A 9 -20.27 20.37 36.30
CA PHE A 9 -20.58 21.03 35.04
C PHE A 9 -19.38 21.12 34.08
N VAL A 10 -18.14 21.02 34.58
CA VAL A 10 -16.91 21.10 33.76
C VAL A 10 -16.56 19.78 33.09
N MET A 11 -17.19 18.69 33.53
CA MET A 11 -16.92 17.33 32.98
C MET A 11 -17.90 16.87 31.88
N LEU A 12 -18.74 17.77 31.32
CA LEU A 12 -19.50 17.38 30.14
C LEU A 12 -18.57 17.36 28.93
N PRO A 13 -18.32 16.18 28.29
CA PRO A 13 -17.60 16.14 27.03
C PRO A 13 -18.46 16.87 25.97
N LEU A 14 -17.91 17.92 25.40
CA LEU A 14 -18.44 18.53 24.18
C LEU A 14 -18.34 17.46 23.09
N LEU A 15 -19.45 16.79 22.80
CA LEU A 15 -19.58 15.90 21.65
C LEU A 15 -19.52 16.80 20.39
N CYS A 16 -18.31 16.99 19.87
CA CYS A 16 -18.08 17.66 18.60
C CYS A 16 -18.46 16.66 17.50
N SER A 17 -19.67 16.73 16.99
CA SER A 17 -20.08 15.98 15.79
C SER A 17 -19.57 16.75 14.59
N ALA A 18 -18.63 16.18 13.84
CA ALA A 18 -18.23 16.69 12.55
C ALA A 18 -19.21 16.15 11.50
N GLU A 19 -20.05 17.01 10.95
CA GLU A 19 -20.99 16.67 9.88
C GLU A 19 -20.41 17.18 8.56
N ILE A 20 -20.43 16.33 7.52
CA ILE A 20 -19.98 16.69 6.18
C ILE A 20 -21.19 16.81 5.27
N TYR A 21 -21.28 17.94 4.57
CA TYR A 21 -22.32 18.22 3.60
C TYR A 21 -21.75 18.21 2.19
N GLN A 22 -22.55 17.71 1.25
CA GLN A 22 -22.30 17.80 -0.18
C GLN A 22 -23.33 18.75 -0.81
N TRP A 23 -22.88 19.65 -1.67
CA TRP A 23 -23.78 20.49 -2.47
C TRP A 23 -23.21 20.75 -3.86
N THR A 24 -24.07 21.09 -4.79
CA THR A 24 -23.68 21.43 -6.16
C THR A 24 -23.93 22.91 -6.40
N ASP A 25 -22.96 23.63 -6.94
CA ASP A 25 -23.11 25.03 -7.30
C ASP A 25 -23.88 25.23 -8.63
N GLU A 26 -24.22 26.50 -8.97
CA GLU A 26 -24.93 26.84 -10.20
C GLU A 26 -24.15 26.45 -11.48
N SER A 27 -22.86 26.22 -11.38
CA SER A 27 -22.00 25.77 -12.48
C SER A 27 -21.93 24.23 -12.60
N GLY A 28 -22.64 23.52 -11.75
CA GLY A 28 -22.65 22.05 -11.74
C GLY A 28 -21.44 21.39 -11.02
N ARG A 29 -20.64 22.15 -10.27
CA ARG A 29 -19.51 21.63 -9.51
C ARG A 29 -19.98 21.14 -8.14
N VAL A 30 -19.51 19.96 -7.75
CA VAL A 30 -19.77 19.36 -6.44
C VAL A 30 -18.76 19.88 -5.43
N HIS A 31 -19.26 20.33 -4.29
CA HIS A 31 -18.49 20.80 -3.15
C HIS A 31 -18.76 19.95 -1.91
N PHE A 32 -17.77 19.84 -1.04
CA PHE A 32 -17.88 19.17 0.27
C PHE A 32 -17.39 20.10 1.36
N GLY A 33 -18.04 20.12 2.51
CA GLY A 33 -17.60 20.92 3.64
C GLY A 33 -18.48 20.77 4.87
N ASP A 34 -18.06 21.36 5.96
CA ASP A 34 -18.78 21.41 7.24
C ASP A 34 -19.91 22.46 7.28
N LYS A 35 -19.90 23.39 6.31
CA LYS A 35 -20.89 24.46 6.19
C LYS A 35 -21.23 24.71 4.73
N PRO A 36 -22.45 24.36 4.29
CA PRO A 36 -22.89 24.70 2.95
C PRO A 36 -23.06 26.21 2.80
N THR A 37 -22.42 26.79 1.79
CA THR A 37 -22.46 28.24 1.51
C THR A 37 -23.66 28.68 0.66
N GLY A 38 -24.46 27.71 0.18
CA GLY A 38 -25.67 27.94 -0.62
C GLY A 38 -26.87 27.24 -0.01
N LYS A 39 -28.05 27.87 -0.09
CA LYS A 39 -29.27 27.38 0.57
C LYS A 39 -29.99 26.26 -0.18
N GLU A 40 -29.52 25.83 -1.34
CA GLU A 40 -30.24 24.93 -2.23
C GLU A 40 -29.45 23.65 -2.43
N ASN A 41 -30.07 22.53 -2.03
CA ASN A 41 -29.60 21.15 -2.25
C ASN A 41 -28.34 20.69 -1.50
N ALA A 42 -28.11 21.18 -0.27
CA ALA A 42 -27.11 20.58 0.59
C ALA A 42 -27.66 19.28 1.19
N GLU A 43 -27.06 18.16 0.85
CA GLU A 43 -27.39 16.84 1.42
C GLU A 43 -26.31 16.44 2.42
N GLN A 44 -26.73 16.02 3.59
CA GLN A 44 -25.80 15.47 4.59
C GLN A 44 -25.29 14.13 4.09
N VAL A 45 -24.01 14.04 3.83
CA VAL A 45 -23.37 12.80 3.44
C VAL A 45 -23.13 11.96 4.69
N SER A 46 -24.01 11.00 4.97
CA SER A 46 -23.68 9.91 5.85
C SER A 46 -22.62 9.06 5.16
N VAL A 47 -21.35 9.26 5.51
CA VAL A 47 -20.31 8.33 5.11
C VAL A 47 -20.60 7.03 5.86
N GLU A 48 -21.38 6.14 5.24
CA GLU A 48 -21.27 4.75 5.61
C GLU A 48 -19.83 4.39 5.35
N VAL A 49 -19.06 4.31 6.44
CA VAL A 49 -17.73 3.72 6.37
C VAL A 49 -17.98 2.35 5.78
N ASN A 50 -17.70 2.24 4.48
CA ASN A 50 -17.69 0.96 3.81
C ASN A 50 -16.57 0.18 4.49
N VAL A 51 -16.89 -0.39 5.64
CA VAL A 51 -16.12 -1.45 6.24
C VAL A 51 -16.27 -2.55 5.23
N TYR A 52 -15.39 -2.57 4.23
CA TYR A 52 -15.10 -3.81 3.57
C TYR A 52 -14.73 -4.72 4.75
N GLU A 53 -15.72 -5.49 5.20
CA GLU A 53 -15.44 -6.72 5.90
C GLU A 53 -14.32 -7.32 5.07
N SER A 54 -13.10 -7.20 5.57
CA SER A 54 -11.90 -7.51 4.82
C SER A 54 -12.19 -8.85 4.20
N VAL A 55 -12.51 -8.83 2.89
CA VAL A 55 -12.56 -10.06 2.11
C VAL A 55 -11.27 -10.69 2.51
N GLY A 56 -11.34 -11.71 3.39
CA GLY A 56 -10.17 -12.19 4.10
C GLY A 56 -9.08 -12.37 3.07
N TYR A 57 -8.29 -11.32 2.89
CA TYR A 57 -6.97 -11.52 2.34
C TYR A 57 -6.45 -12.59 3.28
N PRO A 58 -6.24 -13.83 2.80
CA PRO A 58 -5.65 -14.85 3.65
C PRO A 58 -4.54 -14.08 4.31
N SER A 59 -4.69 -13.85 5.63
CA SER A 59 -3.84 -12.98 6.43
C SER A 59 -2.47 -13.13 5.83
N VAL A 60 -1.91 -12.01 5.27
CA VAL A 60 -0.56 -12.10 4.72
C VAL A 60 0.19 -12.55 5.92
N ALA A 61 0.35 -13.86 6.02
CA ALA A 61 1.01 -14.52 7.12
C ALA A 61 2.30 -13.74 7.26
N PRO A 62 2.63 -13.24 8.46
CA PRO A 62 3.83 -12.45 8.65
C PRO A 62 4.92 -13.22 7.94
N ALA A 63 5.61 -12.62 7.00
CA ALA A 63 6.69 -13.06 6.10
C ALA A 63 7.32 -14.50 6.26
N GLN A 64 6.66 -15.41 6.96
CA GLN A 64 7.14 -16.66 7.48
C GLN A 64 6.80 -17.90 6.64
N ALA A 65 6.24 -17.72 5.47
CA ALA A 65 6.12 -18.81 4.50
C ALA A 65 6.28 -18.27 3.10
N ILE A 66 7.37 -17.56 2.84
CA ILE A 66 7.89 -17.51 1.50
C ILE A 66 8.35 -18.94 1.27
N ALA A 67 7.57 -19.71 0.49
CA ALA A 67 8.02 -21.01 0.05
C ALA A 67 9.46 -20.84 -0.44
N SER A 68 10.37 -21.72 -0.02
CA SER A 68 11.81 -21.60 -0.23
C SER A 68 12.21 -21.46 -1.71
N ASP A 69 11.28 -21.66 -2.61
CA ASP A 69 11.38 -21.58 -4.07
C ASP A 69 10.77 -20.31 -4.69
N ARG A 70 10.21 -19.40 -3.87
CA ARG A 70 9.63 -18.16 -4.41
C ARG A 70 10.71 -17.21 -4.87
N VAL A 71 10.72 -16.92 -6.18
CA VAL A 71 11.61 -15.93 -6.77
C VAL A 71 10.94 -14.57 -6.77
N VAL A 72 11.62 -13.57 -6.20
CA VAL A 72 11.21 -12.16 -6.22
C VAL A 72 12.32 -11.34 -6.87
N MET A 73 11.96 -10.51 -7.83
CA MET A 73 12.90 -9.61 -8.50
C MET A 73 12.47 -8.15 -8.31
N TYR A 74 13.36 -7.35 -7.75
CA TYR A 74 13.25 -5.89 -7.77
C TYR A 74 14.01 -5.37 -8.98
N GLY A 75 13.32 -4.71 -9.89
CA GLY A 75 13.85 -4.28 -11.16
C GLY A 75 13.38 -2.89 -11.58
N ALA A 76 13.72 -2.52 -12.80
CA ALA A 76 13.23 -1.33 -13.48
C ALA A 76 12.99 -1.64 -14.96
N SER A 77 12.13 -0.87 -15.61
CA SER A 77 11.72 -1.09 -17.00
C SER A 77 12.88 -0.98 -17.99
N TRP A 78 13.81 -0.05 -17.76
CA TRP A 78 14.99 0.21 -18.61
C TRP A 78 16.14 -0.78 -18.40
N CYS A 79 16.11 -1.58 -17.33
CA CYS A 79 17.23 -2.40 -16.88
C CYS A 79 17.49 -3.58 -17.84
N GLY A 80 18.65 -3.60 -18.48
CA GLY A 80 19.07 -4.66 -19.41
C GLY A 80 19.23 -6.03 -18.75
N TYR A 81 19.83 -6.09 -17.57
CA TYR A 81 19.97 -7.34 -16.79
C TYR A 81 18.64 -7.86 -16.27
N CYS A 82 17.69 -6.98 -15.94
CA CYS A 82 16.33 -7.38 -15.59
C CYS A 82 15.64 -8.08 -16.77
N ARG A 83 15.83 -7.58 -17.98
CA ARG A 83 15.32 -8.21 -19.21
C ARG A 83 15.94 -9.58 -19.45
N GLN A 84 17.23 -9.73 -19.21
CA GLN A 84 17.91 -11.04 -19.31
C GLN A 84 17.34 -12.03 -18.29
N ALA A 85 17.13 -11.59 -17.04
CA ALA A 85 16.52 -12.42 -16.01
C ALA A 85 15.11 -12.86 -16.40
N ARG A 86 14.26 -11.94 -16.88
CA ARG A 86 12.89 -12.25 -17.34
C ARG A 86 12.91 -13.32 -18.45
N ASN A 87 13.76 -13.14 -19.44
CA ASN A 87 13.87 -14.10 -20.55
C ASN A 87 14.30 -15.48 -20.03
N TYR A 88 15.27 -15.54 -19.15
CA TYR A 88 15.73 -16.78 -18.57
C TYR A 88 14.62 -17.48 -17.74
N PHE A 89 13.91 -16.74 -16.90
CA PHE A 89 12.81 -17.29 -16.09
C PHE A 89 11.69 -17.84 -16.97
N GLN A 90 11.31 -17.12 -18.02
CA GLN A 90 10.28 -17.57 -18.97
C GLN A 90 10.72 -18.83 -19.71
N GLN A 91 11.95 -18.89 -20.22
CA GLN A 91 12.45 -20.05 -20.96
C GLN A 91 12.57 -21.32 -20.10
N ASN A 92 12.82 -21.15 -18.80
CA ASN A 92 12.99 -22.26 -17.86
C ASN A 92 11.74 -22.54 -17.00
N GLY A 93 10.61 -21.90 -17.30
CA GLY A 93 9.36 -22.11 -16.56
C GLY A 93 9.41 -21.68 -15.09
N ILE A 94 10.34 -20.79 -14.73
CA ILE A 94 10.52 -20.31 -13.35
C ILE A 94 9.46 -19.28 -13.03
N ARG A 95 8.64 -19.55 -12.03
CA ARG A 95 7.64 -18.61 -11.53
C ARG A 95 8.30 -17.56 -10.67
N TYR A 96 8.05 -16.30 -10.93
CA TYR A 96 8.61 -15.17 -10.17
C TYR A 96 7.60 -14.04 -10.03
N VAL A 97 7.87 -13.15 -9.09
CA VAL A 97 7.17 -11.88 -8.92
C VAL A 97 8.17 -10.76 -9.17
N GLU A 98 7.84 -9.85 -10.06
CA GLU A 98 8.65 -8.67 -10.34
C GLU A 98 8.00 -7.42 -9.77
N TYR A 99 8.82 -6.61 -9.12
CA TYR A 99 8.45 -5.30 -8.61
C TYR A 99 9.31 -4.22 -9.27
N ASP A 100 8.65 -3.29 -9.95
CA ASP A 100 9.32 -2.10 -10.48
C ASP A 100 9.49 -1.08 -9.35
N ILE A 101 10.77 -0.77 -9.02
CA ILE A 101 11.13 0.12 -7.92
C ILE A 101 10.94 1.61 -8.24
N GLU A 102 10.68 1.97 -9.50
CA GLU A 102 10.47 3.35 -9.91
C GLU A 102 8.98 3.73 -9.91
N THR A 103 8.12 2.79 -10.21
CA THR A 103 6.68 3.03 -10.30
C THR A 103 5.90 2.57 -9.08
N ASN A 104 6.51 1.72 -8.22
CA ASN A 104 5.89 1.18 -7.03
C ASN A 104 6.60 1.65 -5.76
N ASN A 105 6.02 2.64 -5.08
CA ASN A 105 6.58 3.23 -3.85
C ASN A 105 6.72 2.22 -2.69
N ARG A 106 5.88 1.18 -2.63
CA ARG A 106 6.01 0.13 -1.61
C ARG A 106 7.23 -0.74 -1.93
N ALA A 107 7.35 -1.19 -3.17
CA ALA A 107 8.48 -1.98 -3.62
C ALA A 107 9.81 -1.22 -3.45
N ARG A 108 9.81 0.08 -3.69
CA ARG A 108 10.99 0.94 -3.45
C ARG A 108 11.42 0.92 -1.98
N ARG A 109 10.47 1.08 -1.04
CA ARG A 109 10.79 1.01 0.39
C ARG A 109 11.31 -0.37 0.82
N GLU A 110 10.71 -1.45 0.29
CA GLU A 110 11.17 -2.82 0.56
C GLU A 110 12.59 -3.03 0.03
N TYR A 111 12.84 -2.62 -1.21
CA TYR A 111 14.16 -2.65 -1.84
C TYR A 111 15.22 -1.87 -1.02
N ASP A 112 14.88 -0.66 -0.56
CA ASP A 112 15.78 0.16 0.26
C ASP A 112 16.05 -0.50 1.63
N SER A 113 15.02 -1.11 2.25
CA SER A 113 15.12 -1.78 3.55
C SER A 113 16.04 -3.00 3.53
N ILE A 114 16.11 -3.69 2.40
CA ILE A 114 17.05 -4.80 2.20
C ILE A 114 18.43 -4.33 1.71
N GLY A 115 18.70 -3.03 1.68
CA GLY A 115 19.97 -2.48 1.23
C GLY A 115 20.19 -2.64 -0.28
N GLY A 116 19.17 -2.40 -1.09
CA GLY A 116 19.26 -2.45 -2.54
C GLY A 116 20.23 -1.39 -3.07
N ASN A 117 21.14 -1.81 -3.97
CA ASN A 117 22.16 -0.93 -4.58
C ASN A 117 22.38 -1.36 -6.04
N GLY A 118 21.39 -1.09 -6.88
CA GLY A 118 21.37 -1.47 -8.29
C GLY A 118 20.32 -2.53 -8.61
N VAL A 119 19.99 -2.66 -9.88
CA VAL A 119 18.95 -3.58 -10.36
C VAL A 119 19.52 -4.56 -11.41
N PRO A 120 18.99 -5.79 -11.43
CA PRO A 120 18.01 -6.37 -10.51
C PRO A 120 18.60 -6.76 -9.15
N VAL A 121 17.75 -6.75 -8.10
CA VAL A 121 17.98 -7.55 -6.90
C VAL A 121 17.04 -8.73 -6.95
N ILE A 122 17.56 -9.95 -6.85
CA ILE A 122 16.77 -11.16 -6.94
C ILE A 122 16.88 -11.93 -5.62
N LEU A 123 15.73 -12.30 -5.08
CA LEU A 123 15.59 -13.12 -3.88
C LEU A 123 15.04 -14.49 -4.26
N VAL A 124 15.60 -15.54 -3.66
CA VAL A 124 15.09 -16.92 -3.73
C VAL A 124 15.01 -17.43 -2.30
N GLY A 125 13.81 -17.39 -1.71
CA GLY A 125 13.65 -17.57 -0.29
C GLY A 125 14.45 -16.54 0.51
N GLU A 126 15.39 -17.01 1.34
CA GLU A 126 16.29 -16.14 2.13
C GLU A 126 17.59 -15.75 1.40
N LYS A 127 17.85 -16.38 0.26
CA LYS A 127 19.08 -16.11 -0.51
C LYS A 127 18.87 -14.91 -1.43
N ARG A 128 19.96 -14.19 -1.70
CA ARG A 128 19.95 -12.95 -2.48
C ARG A 128 21.12 -12.90 -3.46
N ILE A 129 20.85 -12.38 -4.66
CA ILE A 129 21.87 -11.93 -5.61
C ILE A 129 21.61 -10.48 -6.04
N ASN A 130 22.68 -9.75 -6.32
CA ASN A 130 22.64 -8.41 -6.92
C ASN A 130 23.09 -8.52 -8.36
N GLY A 131 22.27 -8.02 -9.28
CA GLY A 131 22.45 -8.26 -10.70
C GLY A 131 21.93 -9.63 -11.13
N PHE A 132 22.18 -10.00 -12.38
CA PHE A 132 21.77 -11.27 -12.95
C PHE A 132 22.88 -11.88 -13.82
N SER A 133 23.23 -13.12 -13.52
CA SER A 133 23.83 -14.08 -14.44
C SER A 133 23.20 -15.45 -14.20
N VAL A 134 23.22 -16.30 -15.21
CA VAL A 134 22.67 -17.67 -15.10
C VAL A 134 23.36 -18.46 -13.99
N GLU A 135 24.67 -18.36 -13.90
CA GLU A 135 25.50 -19.05 -12.89
C GLU A 135 25.15 -18.59 -11.48
N SER A 136 25.09 -17.24 -11.23
CA SER A 136 24.78 -16.73 -9.91
C SER A 136 23.36 -17.07 -9.48
N PHE A 137 22.41 -17.09 -10.40
CA PHE A 137 21.05 -17.49 -10.11
C PHE A 137 20.95 -18.99 -9.81
N GLN A 138 21.57 -19.85 -10.62
CA GLN A 138 21.57 -21.30 -10.39
C GLN A 138 22.24 -21.70 -9.06
N ALA A 139 23.20 -20.92 -8.57
CA ALA A 139 23.84 -21.15 -7.28
C ALA A 139 22.88 -21.00 -6.08
N ILE A 140 21.78 -20.25 -6.23
CA ILE A 140 20.82 -19.98 -5.18
C ILE A 140 19.44 -20.62 -5.43
N TYR A 141 19.13 -20.93 -6.65
CA TYR A 141 17.87 -21.58 -7.06
C TYR A 141 18.00 -23.09 -6.87
N PRO A 142 16.98 -23.76 -6.22
CA PRO A 142 17.02 -25.19 -5.91
C PRO A 142 16.90 -26.10 -7.15
#